data_7c773abf3eee756921254006a46f601c
#
_entry.id   7c773abf3eee756921254006a46f601c
#
_cell.length_a   1.000
_cell.length_b   1.000
_cell.length_c   1.000
_cell.angle_alpha   90.00
_cell.angle_beta   90.00
_cell.angle_gamma   90.00
#
_symmetry.space_group_name_H-M   'P 1'
#
loop_
_entity.id
_entity.type
_entity.pdbx_description
1 polymer ?
#
loop_
_entity_poly.entity_id
_entity_poly.type
_entity_poly.pdbx_seq_one_letter_code
_entity_poly.pdbx_strand_id
1 'polypeptide(L)'
;MDAHLDVLGLLTNGGGTMKLKEHGLQFIKFGLVGVLNTLVDFLVYQLLVYLGLHYAPAQCISYTCGLLNSYFFNSRWTFGKGKRYTKREFVAFVAVNLVSLSISVALLRVCYDTLGIESNLIAKGAVTAVVMVINFIGNKLFVFK
;
A
#
# COMPACT_ATOMS: atom_id res chain seq x y z
N MET A 1 -16.64 -27.51 -24.72
CA MET A 1 -15.61 -27.33 -25.77
C MET A 1 -15.36 -25.85 -26.05
N ASP A 2 -16.40 -25.05 -26.09
CA ASP A 2 -16.26 -23.61 -26.39
C ASP A 2 -15.59 -22.80 -25.25
N ALA A 3 -15.85 -23.11 -23.98
CA ALA A 3 -15.22 -22.46 -22.85
C ALA A 3 -13.71 -22.67 -22.77
N HIS A 4 -13.24 -23.84 -23.25
CA HIS A 4 -11.82 -24.17 -23.31
C HIS A 4 -11.11 -23.41 -24.43
N LEU A 5 -11.80 -23.23 -25.55
CA LEU A 5 -11.31 -22.44 -26.70
C LEU A 5 -11.29 -20.94 -26.36
N ASP A 6 -12.27 -20.47 -25.59
CA ASP A 6 -12.30 -19.06 -25.10
C ASP A 6 -11.16 -18.77 -24.13
N VAL A 7 -10.83 -19.69 -23.23
CA VAL A 7 -9.67 -19.57 -22.33
C VAL A 7 -8.37 -19.61 -23.10
N LEU A 8 -8.26 -20.50 -24.08
CA LEU A 8 -7.10 -20.57 -24.98
C LEU A 8 -6.98 -19.34 -25.89
N GLY A 9 -8.11 -18.82 -26.37
CA GLY A 9 -8.17 -17.59 -27.14
C GLY A 9 -7.76 -16.37 -26.33
N LEU A 10 -8.16 -16.31 -25.05
CA LEU A 10 -7.72 -15.28 -24.11
C LEU A 10 -6.23 -15.36 -23.79
N LEU A 11 -5.67 -16.59 -23.75
CA LEU A 11 -4.25 -16.82 -23.51
C LEU A 11 -3.41 -16.56 -24.78
N THR A 12 -3.95 -16.85 -25.95
CA THR A 12 -3.24 -16.70 -27.22
C THR A 12 -3.37 -15.31 -27.84
N ASN A 13 -4.45 -14.59 -27.54
CA ASN A 13 -4.68 -13.23 -28.07
C ASN A 13 -4.04 -12.11 -27.22
N GLY A 14 -3.14 -12.42 -26.31
CA GLY A 14 -2.42 -11.44 -25.52
C GLY A 14 -3.25 -10.74 -24.45
N GLY A 15 -4.59 -10.92 -24.41
CA GLY A 15 -5.46 -10.25 -23.44
C GLY A 15 -5.18 -10.69 -22.01
N GLY A 16 -4.94 -11.98 -21.77
CA GLY A 16 -4.60 -12.50 -20.45
C GLY A 16 -3.20 -12.11 -20.00
N THR A 17 -2.22 -12.16 -20.89
CA THR A 17 -0.84 -11.73 -20.61
C THR A 17 -0.74 -10.23 -20.41
N MET A 18 -1.51 -9.41 -21.13
CA MET A 18 -1.60 -7.97 -20.93
C MET A 18 -2.20 -7.63 -19.57
N LYS A 19 -3.27 -8.30 -19.15
CA LYS A 19 -3.86 -8.12 -17.81
C LYS A 19 -2.88 -8.49 -16.70
N LEU A 20 -2.17 -9.59 -16.82
CA LEU A 20 -1.13 -10.00 -15.86
C LEU A 20 0.01 -8.99 -15.79
N LYS A 21 0.44 -8.43 -16.92
CA LYS A 21 1.45 -7.36 -16.98
C LYS A 21 0.93 -6.09 -16.30
N GLU A 22 -0.33 -5.71 -16.55
CA GLU A 22 -0.96 -4.55 -15.91
C GLU A 22 -1.02 -4.70 -14.39
N HIS A 23 -1.42 -5.87 -13.88
CA HIS A 23 -1.48 -6.15 -12.44
C HIS A 23 -0.07 -6.13 -11.81
N GLY A 24 0.91 -6.73 -12.46
CA GLY A 24 2.31 -6.70 -12.03
C GLY A 24 2.86 -5.29 -12.02
N LEU A 25 2.58 -4.49 -13.06
CA LEU A 25 2.99 -3.10 -13.15
C LEU A 25 2.33 -2.24 -12.07
N GLN A 26 1.04 -2.44 -11.81
CA GLN A 26 0.32 -1.76 -10.72
C GLN A 26 0.94 -2.08 -9.35
N PHE A 27 1.30 -3.34 -9.12
CA PHE A 27 1.96 -3.74 -7.87
C PHE A 27 3.34 -3.07 -7.71
N ILE A 28 4.13 -3.00 -8.77
CA ILE A 28 5.44 -2.33 -8.77
C ILE A 28 5.26 -0.83 -8.50
N LYS A 29 4.33 -0.18 -9.19
CA LYS A 29 4.00 1.24 -8.96
C LYS A 29 3.56 1.49 -7.53
N PHE A 30 2.71 0.63 -6.99
CA PHE A 30 2.25 0.71 -5.62
C PHE A 30 3.43 0.58 -4.63
N GLY A 31 4.33 -0.35 -4.87
CA GLY A 31 5.55 -0.51 -4.07
C GLY A 31 6.46 0.71 -4.12
N LEU A 32 6.65 1.31 -5.32
CA LEU A 32 7.43 2.53 -5.48
C LEU A 32 6.79 3.72 -4.74
N VAL A 33 5.48 3.85 -4.80
CA VAL A 33 4.73 4.85 -4.03
C VAL A 33 4.91 4.60 -2.54
N GLY A 34 4.90 3.33 -2.11
CA GLY A 34 5.16 2.95 -0.71
C GLY A 34 6.54 3.40 -0.23
N VAL A 35 7.58 3.23 -1.03
CA VAL A 35 8.92 3.73 -0.74
C VAL A 35 8.91 5.25 -0.63
N LEU A 36 8.28 5.93 -1.57
CA LEU A 36 8.17 7.40 -1.55
C LEU A 36 7.44 7.88 -0.30
N ASN A 37 6.35 7.21 0.10
CA ASN A 37 5.61 7.54 1.33
C ASN A 37 6.48 7.40 2.57
N THR A 38 7.26 6.33 2.65
CA THR A 38 8.19 6.10 3.75
C THR A 38 9.23 7.21 3.82
N LEU A 39 9.76 7.65 2.69
CA LEU A 39 10.69 8.78 2.63
C LEU A 39 10.02 10.08 3.06
N VAL A 40 8.82 10.37 2.60
CA VAL A 40 8.05 11.56 2.99
C VAL A 40 7.78 11.54 4.49
N ASP A 41 7.27 10.44 5.02
CA ASP A 41 7.02 10.27 6.46
C ASP A 41 8.31 10.50 7.25
N PHE A 42 9.38 9.85 6.90
CA PHE A 42 10.66 9.97 7.57
C PHE A 42 11.21 11.42 7.55
N LEU A 43 11.21 12.05 6.39
CA LEU A 43 11.72 13.42 6.23
C LEU A 43 10.88 14.44 7.00
N VAL A 44 9.56 14.33 6.93
CA VAL A 44 8.64 15.21 7.67
C VAL A 44 8.81 15.00 9.17
N TYR A 45 8.90 13.75 9.61
CA TYR A 45 9.13 13.44 11.03
C TYR A 45 10.43 14.05 11.54
N GLN A 46 11.55 13.83 10.83
CA GLN A 46 12.85 14.37 11.22
C GLN A 46 12.85 15.89 11.26
N LEU A 47 12.22 16.53 10.28
CA LEU A 47 12.10 18.00 10.25
C LEU A 47 11.32 18.52 11.44
N LEU A 48 10.16 17.91 11.75
CA LEU A 48 9.30 18.35 12.85
C LEU A 48 9.98 18.16 14.21
N VAL A 49 10.67 17.05 14.41
CA VAL A 49 11.44 16.82 15.65
C VAL A 49 12.61 17.80 15.76
N TYR A 50 13.28 18.08 14.65
CA TYR A 50 14.36 19.09 14.61
C TYR A 50 13.85 20.49 14.98
N LEU A 51 12.63 20.83 14.54
CA LEU A 51 12.00 22.12 14.88
C LEU A 51 11.48 22.18 16.33
N GLY A 52 11.65 21.11 17.09
CA GLY A 52 11.30 21.08 18.52
C GLY A 52 9.94 20.46 18.81
N LEU A 53 9.26 19.89 17.83
CA LEU A 53 8.00 19.22 18.06
C LEU A 53 8.21 17.88 18.78
N HIS A 54 7.34 17.56 19.74
CA HIS A 54 7.37 16.27 20.42
C HIS A 54 7.14 15.13 19.44
N TYR A 55 7.76 13.97 19.67
CA TYR A 55 7.72 12.82 18.73
C TYR A 55 6.29 12.36 18.42
N ALA A 56 5.37 12.39 19.38
CA ALA A 56 4.00 11.89 19.18
C ALA A 56 3.22 12.72 18.15
N PRO A 57 3.07 14.06 18.29
CA PRO A 57 2.44 14.87 17.25
C PRO A 57 3.25 14.86 15.93
N ALA A 58 4.59 14.81 15.99
CA ALA A 58 5.42 14.69 14.81
C ALA A 58 5.10 13.42 14.01
N GLN A 59 4.93 12.29 14.69
CA GLN A 59 4.55 11.03 14.07
C GLN A 59 3.16 11.10 13.43
N CYS A 60 2.19 11.70 14.10
CA CYS A 60 0.84 11.86 13.55
C CYS A 60 0.84 12.70 12.27
N ILE A 61 1.57 13.81 12.27
CA ILE A 61 1.66 14.71 11.12
C ILE A 61 2.41 14.05 9.97
N SER A 62 3.55 13.44 10.23
CA SER A 62 4.37 12.78 9.22
C SER A 62 3.63 11.60 8.57
N TYR A 63 2.97 10.78 9.38
CA TYR A 63 2.13 9.69 8.90
C TYR A 63 1.00 10.20 8.00
N THR A 64 0.34 11.28 8.41
CA THR A 64 -0.73 11.91 7.62
C THR A 64 -0.19 12.41 6.28
N CYS A 65 0.99 13.04 6.26
CA CYS A 65 1.64 13.47 5.03
C CYS A 65 1.95 12.28 4.11
N GLY A 66 2.49 11.20 4.66
CA GLY A 66 2.74 9.97 3.92
C GLY A 66 1.45 9.37 3.35
N LEU A 67 0.39 9.35 4.15
CA LEU A 67 -0.93 8.85 3.75
C LEU A 67 -1.53 9.65 2.59
N LEU A 68 -1.50 10.98 2.68
CA LEU A 68 -1.99 11.87 1.63
C LEU A 68 -1.17 11.72 0.34
N ASN A 69 0.14 11.61 0.47
CA ASN A 69 1.05 11.36 -0.64
C ASN A 69 0.73 10.02 -1.32
N SER A 70 0.50 8.97 -0.53
CA SER A 70 0.08 7.66 -1.00
C SER A 70 -1.24 7.72 -1.77
N TYR A 71 -2.23 8.39 -1.23
CA TYR A 71 -3.52 8.56 -1.89
C TYR A 71 -3.36 9.28 -3.23
N PHE A 72 -2.63 10.38 -3.25
CA PHE A 72 -2.42 11.18 -4.45
C PHE A 72 -1.77 10.37 -5.56
N PHE A 73 -0.65 9.70 -5.28
CA PHE A 73 0.08 8.95 -6.30
C PHE A 73 -0.62 7.65 -6.70
N ASN A 74 -1.18 6.92 -5.74
CA ASN A 74 -1.89 5.68 -6.06
C ASN A 74 -3.16 5.95 -6.87
N SER A 75 -3.90 7.00 -6.54
CA SER A 75 -5.10 7.34 -7.28
C SER A 75 -4.81 7.80 -8.71
N ARG A 76 -3.73 8.54 -8.91
CA ARG A 76 -3.41 9.11 -10.23
C ARG A 76 -2.49 8.24 -11.06
N TRP A 77 -1.48 7.66 -10.45
CA TRP A 77 -0.44 6.92 -11.17
C TRP A 77 -0.62 5.41 -11.14
N THR A 78 -0.85 4.85 -9.96
CA THR A 78 -0.94 3.38 -9.80
C THR A 78 -2.24 2.84 -10.40
N PHE A 79 -3.37 3.41 -10.03
CA PHE A 79 -4.70 2.94 -10.41
C PHE A 79 -5.48 3.95 -11.27
N GLY A 80 -4.87 5.09 -11.58
CA GLY A 80 -5.52 6.16 -12.32
C GLY A 80 -5.71 5.81 -13.80
N LYS A 81 -6.95 5.74 -14.22
CA LYS A 81 -7.36 5.62 -15.63
C LYS A 81 -8.27 6.78 -16.00
N GLY A 82 -7.88 8.02 -15.65
CA GLY A 82 -8.65 9.22 -15.95
C GLY A 82 -9.95 9.38 -15.16
N LYS A 83 -10.09 8.69 -14.04
CA LYS A 83 -11.28 8.77 -13.17
C LYS A 83 -11.24 9.99 -12.25
N ARG A 84 -12.40 10.58 -12.01
CA ARG A 84 -12.58 11.57 -10.94
C ARG A 84 -12.52 10.88 -9.58
N TYR A 85 -11.81 11.48 -8.65
CA TYR A 85 -11.73 11.00 -7.27
C TYR A 85 -12.94 11.46 -6.49
N THR A 86 -13.55 10.52 -5.77
CA THR A 86 -14.71 10.78 -4.93
C THR A 86 -14.32 10.77 -3.46
N LYS A 87 -15.12 11.45 -2.63
CA LYS A 87 -14.97 11.38 -1.17
C LYS A 87 -15.05 9.93 -0.66
N ARG A 88 -15.86 9.11 -1.31
CA ARG A 88 -15.99 7.69 -1.00
C ARG A 88 -14.67 6.94 -1.17
N GLU A 89 -13.95 7.18 -2.25
CA GLU A 89 -12.64 6.56 -2.49
C GLU A 89 -11.62 6.98 -1.44
N PHE A 90 -11.61 8.24 -1.06
CA PHE A 90 -10.72 8.73 0.00
C PHE A 90 -11.02 8.07 1.35
N VAL A 91 -12.30 8.00 1.75
CA VAL A 91 -12.72 7.34 2.99
C VAL A 91 -12.37 5.86 2.98
N ALA A 92 -12.62 5.18 1.86
CA ALA A 92 -12.26 3.77 1.68
C ALA A 92 -10.74 3.57 1.77
N PHE A 93 -9.95 4.46 1.18
CA PHE A 93 -8.49 4.44 1.27
C PHE A 93 -8.00 4.57 2.73
N VAL A 94 -8.53 5.53 3.46
CA VAL A 94 -8.21 5.71 4.89
C VAL A 94 -8.60 4.46 5.69
N ALA A 95 -9.79 3.90 5.43
CA ALA A 95 -10.25 2.68 6.11
C ALA A 95 -9.33 1.49 5.84
N VAL A 96 -8.92 1.26 4.59
CA VAL A 96 -7.98 0.19 4.22
C VAL A 96 -6.65 0.38 4.93
N ASN A 97 -6.14 1.61 5.00
CA ASN A 97 -4.89 1.91 5.67
C ASN A 97 -4.97 1.70 7.19
N LEU A 98 -6.08 2.08 7.82
CA LEU A 98 -6.30 1.83 9.25
C LEU A 98 -6.38 0.33 9.57
N VAL A 99 -7.05 -0.45 8.74
CA VAL A 99 -7.09 -1.92 8.86
C VAL A 99 -5.69 -2.49 8.69
N SER A 100 -4.95 -2.06 7.69
CA SER A 100 -3.57 -2.49 7.43
C SER A 100 -2.65 -2.15 8.61
N LEU A 101 -2.78 -0.97 9.18
CA LEU A 101 -2.03 -0.57 10.37
C LEU A 101 -2.34 -1.47 11.57
N SER A 102 -3.62 -1.77 11.80
CA SER A 102 -4.05 -2.67 12.87
C SER A 102 -3.47 -4.07 12.69
N ILE A 103 -3.49 -4.60 11.48
CA ILE A 103 -2.88 -5.90 11.12
C ILE A 103 -1.37 -5.84 11.33
N SER A 104 -0.72 -4.75 10.94
CA SER A 104 0.71 -4.54 11.13
C SER A 104 1.11 -4.63 12.61
N VAL A 105 0.38 -3.93 13.48
CA VAL A 105 0.63 -3.97 14.93
C VAL A 105 0.42 -5.38 15.48
N ALA A 106 -0.65 -6.06 15.07
CA ALA A 106 -0.92 -7.43 15.50
C ALA A 106 0.18 -8.40 15.04
N LEU A 107 0.64 -8.29 13.80
CA LEU A 107 1.72 -9.12 13.27
C LEU A 107 3.06 -8.84 13.95
N LEU A 108 3.37 -7.58 14.28
CA LEU A 108 4.57 -7.23 15.04
C LEU A 108 4.53 -7.87 16.44
N ARG A 109 3.38 -7.83 17.11
CA ARG A 109 3.22 -8.53 18.40
C ARG A 109 3.48 -10.03 18.26
N VAL A 110 2.92 -10.67 17.25
CA VAL A 110 3.17 -12.10 16.98
C VAL A 110 4.66 -12.35 16.74
N CYS A 111 5.33 -11.51 15.97
CA CYS A 111 6.76 -11.64 15.70
C CYS A 111 7.60 -11.56 16.99
N TYR A 112 7.31 -10.57 17.83
CA TYR A 112 8.10 -10.35 19.05
C TYR A 112 7.74 -11.33 20.18
N ASP A 113 6.45 -11.51 20.45
CA ASP A 113 6.00 -12.22 21.65
C ASP A 113 5.85 -13.73 21.41
N THR A 114 5.40 -14.15 20.22
CA THR A 114 5.12 -15.56 19.92
C THR A 114 6.28 -16.23 19.20
N LEU A 115 6.86 -15.59 18.19
CA LEU A 115 7.96 -16.16 17.41
C LEU A 115 9.34 -15.83 17.98
N GLY A 116 9.42 -14.92 18.95
CA GLY A 116 10.67 -14.55 19.59
C GLY A 116 11.71 -13.93 18.66
N ILE A 117 11.28 -13.22 17.61
CA ILE A 117 12.18 -12.55 16.69
C ILE A 117 12.83 -11.36 17.41
N GLU A 118 14.12 -11.44 17.68
CA GLU A 118 14.86 -10.38 18.36
C GLU A 118 15.21 -9.21 17.45
N SER A 119 15.37 -9.47 16.14
CA SER A 119 15.74 -8.45 15.19
C SER A 119 14.55 -7.59 14.77
N ASN A 120 14.54 -6.35 15.19
CA ASN A 120 13.56 -5.34 14.74
C ASN A 120 13.50 -5.20 13.23
N LEU A 121 14.65 -5.25 12.57
CA LEU A 121 14.74 -5.09 11.12
C LEU A 121 14.04 -6.25 10.40
N ILE A 122 14.26 -7.49 10.83
CA ILE A 122 13.65 -8.68 10.22
C ILE A 122 12.14 -8.67 10.47
N ALA A 123 11.71 -8.42 11.72
CA ALA A 123 10.28 -8.37 12.07
C ALA A 123 9.54 -7.29 11.28
N LYS A 124 10.04 -6.07 11.28
CA LYS A 124 9.44 -4.97 10.52
C LYS A 124 9.47 -5.21 9.02
N GLY A 125 10.56 -5.74 8.48
CA GLY A 125 10.68 -6.05 7.06
C GLY A 125 9.66 -7.09 6.62
N ALA A 126 9.52 -8.19 7.36
CA ALA A 126 8.54 -9.25 7.08
C ALA A 126 7.11 -8.75 7.18
N VAL A 127 6.78 -8.01 8.23
CA VAL A 127 5.44 -7.43 8.44
C VAL A 127 5.12 -6.42 7.34
N THR A 128 6.07 -5.55 7.02
CA THR A 128 5.90 -4.55 5.95
C THR A 128 5.60 -5.21 4.61
N ALA A 129 6.30 -6.29 4.27
CA ALA A 129 6.07 -7.03 3.02
C ALA A 129 4.65 -7.62 2.97
N VAL A 130 4.19 -8.24 4.05
CA VAL A 130 2.84 -8.81 4.15
C VAL A 130 1.78 -7.73 4.08
N VAL A 131 1.95 -6.66 4.83
CA VAL A 131 1.00 -5.53 4.89
C VAL A 131 0.95 -4.79 3.55
N MET A 132 2.08 -4.68 2.84
CA MET A 132 2.10 -4.08 1.50
C MET A 132 1.21 -4.85 0.52
N VAL A 133 1.25 -6.17 0.55
CA VAL A 133 0.37 -7.01 -0.28
C VAL A 133 -1.09 -6.82 0.11
N ILE A 134 -1.40 -6.87 1.40
CA ILE A 134 -2.76 -6.67 1.91
C ILE A 134 -3.27 -5.27 1.52
N ASN A 135 -2.45 -4.26 1.69
CA ASN A 135 -2.78 -2.87 1.36
C ASN A 135 -3.01 -2.69 -0.15
N PHE A 136 -2.18 -3.31 -0.97
CA PHE A 136 -2.36 -3.30 -2.42
C PHE A 136 -3.70 -3.92 -2.83
N ILE A 137 -3.99 -5.12 -2.32
CA ILE A 137 -5.24 -5.82 -2.62
C ILE A 137 -6.45 -5.02 -2.13
N GLY A 138 -6.39 -4.50 -0.91
CA GLY A 138 -7.45 -3.69 -0.33
C GLY A 138 -7.73 -2.42 -1.14
N ASN A 139 -6.69 -1.70 -1.52
CA ASN A 139 -6.82 -0.49 -2.34
C ASN A 139 -7.38 -0.81 -3.73
N LYS A 140 -6.92 -1.88 -4.34
CA LYS A 140 -7.38 -2.29 -5.67
C LYS A 140 -8.84 -2.70 -5.67
N LEU A 141 -9.29 -3.46 -4.67
CA LEU A 141 -10.65 -4.01 -4.62
C LEU A 141 -11.69 -3.03 -4.06
N PHE A 142 -11.31 -2.22 -3.09
CA PHE A 142 -12.26 -1.38 -2.33
C PHE A 142 -12.16 0.11 -2.61
N VAL A 143 -11.00 0.59 -3.00
CA VAL A 143 -10.77 2.02 -3.21
C VAL A 143 -10.78 2.37 -4.69
N PHE A 144 -9.85 1.83 -5.44
CA PHE A 144 -9.61 2.19 -6.84
C PHE A 144 -10.19 1.12 -7.78
N LYS A 145 -11.48 0.94 -7.73
CA LYS A 145 -12.21 -0.02 -8.58
C LYS A 145 -12.17 0.33 -10.05
#